data_4a2c064e5b62654f388301e69ecea639
#
_entry.id   4a2c064e5b62654f388301e69ecea639
#
_cell.length_a   1.000
_cell.length_b   1.000
_cell.length_c   1.000
_cell.angle_alpha   90.00
_cell.angle_beta   90.00
_cell.angle_gamma   90.00
#
_symmetry.space_group_name_H-M   'P 1'
#
loop_
_entity.id
_entity.type
_entity.pdbx_description
1 polymer ?
#
loop_
_entity_poly.entity_id
_entity_poly.type
_entity_poly.pdbx_seq_one_letter_code
_entity_poly.pdbx_strand_id
1 'polypeptide(L)'
;DGNLQLDLDVYSYEYDDLQLNYFNAAIFAYRTLNAQESESQGFDLTLTYYHPTIDGLLLNAAVSYNDAAYNKFIGPCYSGQKPSEGCNIGTGALKDQNLDGKQMALAPELRINYGFNYATPVGNGLELGLNANAKYSDDYLLTAWIDASQESYTSFDASVFVSSPEKGWSLGLIGRNLSDEYIQTISAETPSTGGNTGTEYGFAADRYAYVKPGRTIMLELSYKR
;
A
#
# COMPACT_ATOMS: atom_id res chain seq x y z
N ASP A 1 -22.37 -28.21 2.12
CA ASP A 1 -21.12 -28.62 1.44
C ASP A 1 -20.12 -27.47 1.61
N GLY A 2 -19.10 -27.61 2.45
CA GLY A 2 -18.20 -26.53 2.89
C GLY A 2 -17.17 -26.06 1.83
N ASN A 3 -17.56 -25.92 0.57
CA ASN A 3 -16.68 -25.53 -0.53
C ASN A 3 -16.48 -24.00 -0.66
N LEU A 4 -17.34 -23.23 0.01
CA LEU A 4 -17.29 -21.77 0.00
C LEU A 4 -17.24 -21.26 1.43
N GLN A 5 -16.24 -20.45 1.72
CA GLN A 5 -16.16 -19.63 2.93
C GLN A 5 -16.24 -18.18 2.53
N LEU A 6 -17.05 -17.42 3.24
CA LEU A 6 -17.21 -15.97 3.06
C LEU A 6 -17.24 -15.33 4.43
N ASP A 7 -16.36 -14.37 4.63
CA ASP A 7 -16.26 -13.58 5.86
C ASP A 7 -16.44 -12.11 5.51
N LEU A 8 -17.28 -11.42 6.27
CA LEU A 8 -17.58 -10.00 6.10
C LEU A 8 -17.44 -9.28 7.45
N ASP A 9 -16.59 -8.30 7.50
CA ASP A 9 -16.45 -7.37 8.60
C ASP A 9 -16.87 -5.98 8.16
N VAL A 10 -17.63 -5.26 9.00
CA VAL A 10 -18.01 -3.86 8.79
C VAL A 10 -17.57 -3.08 10.01
N TYR A 11 -16.93 -1.93 9.79
CA TYR A 11 -16.34 -1.16 10.86
C TYR A 11 -16.58 0.34 10.71
N SER A 12 -16.56 1.04 11.85
CA SER A 12 -16.53 2.48 11.94
C SER A 12 -15.69 2.87 13.15
N TYR A 13 -14.64 3.64 12.94
CA TYR A 13 -13.72 4.11 13.97
C TYR A 13 -13.67 5.63 13.98
N GLU A 14 -13.72 6.20 15.16
CA GLU A 14 -13.44 7.59 15.43
C GLU A 14 -12.15 7.67 16.26
N TYR A 15 -11.26 8.57 15.89
CA TYR A 15 -9.99 8.78 16.57
C TYR A 15 -9.89 10.22 17.03
N ASP A 16 -9.72 10.39 18.33
CA ASP A 16 -9.40 11.67 18.94
C ASP A 16 -7.89 11.80 19.13
N ASP A 17 -7.34 12.96 18.82
CA ASP A 17 -5.93 13.30 19.03
C ASP A 17 -4.93 12.31 18.37
N LEU A 18 -5.22 11.84 17.15
CA LEU A 18 -4.33 10.97 16.40
C LEU A 18 -2.96 11.60 16.21
N GLN A 19 -1.92 10.96 16.73
CA GLN A 19 -0.56 11.49 16.68
C GLN A 19 0.13 11.22 15.36
N LEU A 20 0.62 12.28 14.73
CA LEU A 20 1.36 12.26 13.49
C LEU A 20 2.74 12.92 13.68
N ASN A 21 3.78 12.27 13.18
CA ASN A 21 5.13 12.82 13.25
C ASN A 21 5.55 13.38 11.89
N TYR A 22 6.14 14.58 11.90
CA TYR A 22 6.70 15.20 10.72
C TYR A 22 8.06 15.82 11.01
N PHE A 23 8.88 15.94 9.98
CA PHE A 23 10.15 16.68 10.06
C PHE A 23 9.91 18.14 9.71
N ASN A 24 10.21 19.03 10.65
CA ASN A 24 10.14 20.47 10.43
C ASN A 24 11.49 20.98 9.96
N ALA A 25 11.59 21.32 8.68
CA ALA A 25 12.83 21.81 8.07
C ALA A 25 13.29 23.18 8.59
N ALA A 26 12.36 24.02 9.07
CA ALA A 26 12.69 25.38 9.56
C ALA A 26 13.45 25.34 10.90
N ILE A 27 13.19 24.36 11.73
CA ILE A 27 13.85 24.16 13.03
C ILE A 27 14.74 22.93 13.07
N PHE A 28 14.82 22.21 11.96
CA PHE A 28 15.61 20.99 11.77
C PHE A 28 15.34 19.91 12.84
N ALA A 29 14.07 19.67 13.15
CA ALA A 29 13.64 18.72 14.19
C ALA A 29 12.36 17.99 13.83
N TYR A 30 12.23 16.75 14.34
CA TYR A 30 10.94 16.05 14.31
C TYR A 30 9.98 16.66 15.33
N ARG A 31 8.73 16.78 14.92
CA ARG A 31 7.63 17.21 15.77
C ARG A 31 6.47 16.24 15.68
N THR A 32 5.76 16.10 16.79
CA THR A 32 4.48 15.38 16.84
C THR A 32 3.35 16.38 16.81
N LEU A 33 2.37 16.12 15.98
CA LEU A 33 1.11 16.87 15.90
C LEU A 33 -0.04 15.94 16.23
N ASN A 34 -1.13 16.50 16.72
CA ASN A 34 -2.38 15.78 16.93
C ASN A 34 -3.38 16.20 15.85
N ALA A 35 -3.85 15.23 15.04
CA ALA A 35 -5.09 15.39 14.30
C ALA A 35 -6.21 15.25 15.34
N GLN A 36 -6.96 16.33 15.56
CA GLN A 36 -7.91 16.41 16.68
C GLN A 36 -9.06 15.42 16.51
N GLU A 37 -9.56 15.26 15.29
CA GLU A 37 -10.63 14.32 14.96
C GLU A 37 -10.31 13.66 13.62
N SER A 38 -10.43 12.35 13.56
CA SER A 38 -10.27 11.56 12.33
C SER A 38 -11.25 10.39 12.36
N GLU A 39 -11.70 9.96 11.21
CA GLU A 39 -12.60 8.82 11.09
C GLU A 39 -12.13 7.83 10.04
N SER A 40 -12.51 6.58 10.21
CA SER A 40 -12.31 5.51 9.23
C SER A 40 -13.50 4.57 9.29
N GLN A 41 -14.18 4.38 8.18
CA GLN A 41 -15.32 3.49 8.07
C GLN A 41 -15.23 2.66 6.79
N GLY A 42 -15.74 1.43 6.85
CA GLY A 42 -15.64 0.57 5.71
C GLY A 42 -16.09 -0.86 5.94
N PHE A 43 -15.67 -1.71 5.02
CA PHE A 43 -15.88 -3.15 5.14
C PHE A 43 -14.72 -3.92 4.55
N ASP A 44 -14.49 -5.13 5.09
CA ASP A 44 -13.60 -6.13 4.57
C ASP A 44 -14.39 -7.39 4.22
N LEU A 45 -14.28 -7.84 2.97
CA LEU A 45 -14.89 -9.06 2.48
C LEU A 45 -13.81 -10.02 2.03
N THR A 46 -13.80 -11.24 2.56
CA THR A 46 -12.93 -12.31 2.08
C THR A 46 -13.74 -13.50 1.58
N LEU A 47 -13.25 -14.12 0.51
CA LEU A 47 -13.85 -15.29 -0.12
C LEU A 47 -12.79 -16.34 -0.36
N THR A 48 -13.07 -17.57 0.06
CA THR A 48 -12.28 -18.75 -0.26
C THR A 48 -13.20 -19.81 -0.84
N TYR A 49 -12.86 -20.32 -2.03
CA TYR A 49 -13.67 -21.30 -2.74
C TYR A 49 -12.84 -22.49 -3.19
N TYR A 50 -13.18 -23.67 -2.67
CA TYR A 50 -12.63 -24.95 -3.10
C TYR A 50 -13.48 -25.51 -4.25
N HIS A 51 -12.88 -25.69 -5.42
CA HIS A 51 -13.62 -26.14 -6.59
C HIS A 51 -14.03 -27.61 -6.43
N PRO A 52 -15.34 -27.96 -6.51
CA PRO A 52 -15.82 -29.29 -6.15
C PRO A 52 -15.48 -30.40 -7.15
N THR A 53 -15.13 -30.06 -8.39
CA THR A 53 -14.85 -31.03 -9.47
C THR A 53 -13.43 -30.92 -10.03
N ILE A 54 -12.69 -29.90 -9.65
CA ILE A 54 -11.27 -29.74 -10.00
C ILE A 54 -10.47 -29.90 -8.72
N ASP A 55 -10.01 -31.10 -8.45
CA ASP A 55 -9.22 -31.39 -7.26
C ASP A 55 -7.98 -30.49 -7.21
N GLY A 56 -7.70 -29.96 -6.04
CA GLY A 56 -6.55 -29.11 -5.78
C GLY A 56 -6.68 -27.64 -6.26
N LEU A 57 -7.85 -27.24 -6.79
CA LEU A 57 -8.11 -25.86 -7.17
C LEU A 57 -8.79 -25.10 -6.03
N LEU A 58 -8.09 -24.06 -5.56
CA LEU A 58 -8.56 -23.06 -4.60
C LEU A 58 -8.59 -21.69 -5.28
N LEU A 59 -9.73 -21.01 -5.19
CA LEU A 59 -9.86 -19.59 -5.56
C LEU A 59 -9.97 -18.74 -4.30
N ASN A 60 -9.36 -17.59 -4.31
CA ASN A 60 -9.44 -16.63 -3.21
C ASN A 60 -9.68 -15.22 -3.74
N ALA A 61 -10.45 -14.43 -2.99
CA ALA A 61 -10.63 -13.02 -3.23
C ALA A 61 -10.76 -12.28 -1.89
N ALA A 62 -10.28 -11.03 -1.87
CA ALA A 62 -10.49 -10.11 -0.77
C ALA A 62 -10.75 -8.71 -1.32
N VAL A 63 -11.75 -8.04 -0.78
CA VAL A 63 -12.11 -6.66 -1.10
C VAL A 63 -12.14 -5.88 0.20
N SER A 64 -11.41 -4.79 0.25
CA SER A 64 -11.40 -3.83 1.36
C SER A 64 -11.84 -2.48 0.82
N TYR A 65 -12.91 -1.94 1.38
CA TYR A 65 -13.35 -0.57 1.18
C TYR A 65 -13.13 0.20 2.48
N ASN A 66 -12.47 1.35 2.38
CA ASN A 66 -12.08 2.15 3.54
C ASN A 66 -12.18 3.64 3.22
N ASP A 67 -13.22 4.30 3.71
CA ASP A 67 -13.33 5.75 3.72
C ASP A 67 -12.69 6.27 4.99
N ALA A 68 -11.52 6.90 4.86
CA ALA A 68 -10.73 7.38 5.99
C ALA A 68 -10.27 8.82 5.76
N ALA A 69 -10.69 9.74 6.64
CA ALA A 69 -10.44 11.17 6.52
C ALA A 69 -10.08 11.83 7.85
N TYR A 70 -9.40 12.97 7.75
CA TYR A 70 -9.20 13.87 8.86
C TYR A 70 -10.41 14.82 8.94
N ASN A 71 -11.18 14.79 10.03
CA ASN A 71 -12.33 15.65 10.21
C ASN A 71 -11.95 17.01 10.79
N LYS A 72 -10.85 17.06 11.59
CA LYS A 72 -10.35 18.28 12.19
C LYS A 72 -8.83 18.20 12.37
N PHE A 73 -8.12 18.76 11.41
CA PHE A 73 -6.67 18.73 11.41
C PHE A 73 -6.06 19.99 10.82
N ILE A 74 -5.35 20.74 11.64
CA ILE A 74 -4.45 21.81 11.20
C ILE A 74 -3.02 21.26 11.23
N GLY A 75 -2.42 21.14 10.07
CA GLY A 75 -1.09 20.57 9.90
C GLY A 75 -0.11 21.54 9.26
N PRO A 76 1.19 21.20 9.22
CA PRO A 76 2.20 22.08 8.65
C PRO A 76 2.03 22.23 7.15
N CYS A 77 2.41 23.38 6.64
CA CYS A 77 2.67 23.54 5.20
C CYS A 77 3.90 22.74 4.79
N TYR A 78 3.90 22.22 3.57
CA TYR A 78 5.11 21.68 2.97
C TYR A 78 6.02 22.81 2.44
N SER A 79 7.29 22.51 2.24
CA SER A 79 8.28 23.50 1.76
C SER A 79 7.91 24.05 0.38
N GLY A 80 7.79 25.35 0.27
CA GLY A 80 7.41 26.04 -0.96
C GLY A 80 5.90 26.12 -1.23
N GLN A 81 5.05 25.59 -0.36
CA GLN A 81 3.60 25.72 -0.48
C GLN A 81 3.15 27.17 -0.41
N LYS A 82 2.29 27.57 -1.34
CA LYS A 82 1.79 28.96 -1.44
C LYS A 82 0.51 29.17 -0.61
N PRO A 83 0.19 30.43 -0.26
CA PRO A 83 -1.10 30.74 0.34
C PRO A 83 -2.30 30.35 -0.54
N SER A 84 -2.15 30.42 -1.87
CA SER A 84 -3.17 30.00 -2.84
C SER A 84 -3.40 28.47 -2.86
N GLU A 85 -2.46 27.70 -2.32
CA GLU A 85 -2.50 26.24 -2.18
C GLU A 85 -2.92 25.81 -0.77
N GLY A 86 -3.41 26.76 0.05
CA GLY A 86 -3.92 26.51 1.39
C GLY A 86 -2.95 26.80 2.54
N CYS A 87 -1.70 27.20 2.27
CA CYS A 87 -0.73 27.58 3.31
C CYS A 87 -1.00 29.00 3.83
N ASN A 88 -2.08 29.19 4.56
CA ASN A 88 -2.60 30.52 4.92
C ASN A 88 -2.93 30.68 6.40
N ILE A 89 -2.66 29.69 7.25
CA ILE A 89 -2.90 29.75 8.69
C ILE A 89 -1.62 30.15 9.40
N GLY A 90 -1.69 31.10 10.35
CA GLY A 90 -0.52 31.59 11.05
C GLY A 90 0.26 32.67 10.31
N THR A 91 1.40 33.08 10.87
CA THR A 91 2.27 34.14 10.36
C THR A 91 3.74 33.75 10.50
N GLY A 92 4.60 34.34 9.64
CA GLY A 92 6.03 34.10 9.70
C GLY A 92 6.50 32.86 8.94
N ALA A 93 7.56 32.24 9.42
CA ALA A 93 8.20 31.09 8.78
C ALA A 93 7.51 29.74 9.05
N LEU A 94 6.70 29.69 10.10
CA LEU A 94 5.93 28.48 10.48
C LEU A 94 4.48 28.75 10.16
N LYS A 95 4.06 28.30 8.99
CA LYS A 95 2.66 28.37 8.55
C LYS A 95 2.06 26.99 8.51
N ASP A 96 0.75 26.96 8.72
CA ASP A 96 -0.06 25.77 8.71
C ASP A 96 -1.09 25.83 7.59
N GLN A 97 -1.67 24.67 7.28
CA GLN A 97 -2.75 24.46 6.33
C GLN A 97 -3.90 23.73 7.01
N ASN A 98 -5.11 23.91 6.49
CA ASN A 98 -6.25 23.12 6.90
C ASN A 98 -6.28 21.82 6.09
N LEU A 99 -6.31 20.68 6.80
CA LEU A 99 -6.36 19.34 6.24
C LEU A 99 -7.71 18.66 6.52
N ASP A 100 -8.73 19.41 6.97
CA ASP A 100 -10.09 18.90 7.19
C ASP A 100 -10.66 18.31 5.89
N GLY A 101 -11.25 17.12 5.97
CA GLY A 101 -11.79 16.38 4.85
C GLY A 101 -10.75 15.72 3.94
N LYS A 102 -9.45 15.85 4.25
CA LYS A 102 -8.39 15.21 3.47
C LYS A 102 -8.30 13.73 3.83
N GLN A 103 -8.16 12.89 2.79
CA GLN A 103 -7.93 11.45 2.95
C GLN A 103 -6.73 11.18 3.89
N MET A 104 -6.86 10.20 4.74
CA MET A 104 -5.74 9.76 5.57
C MET A 104 -4.63 9.16 4.70
N ALA A 105 -3.39 9.42 5.10
CA ALA A 105 -2.24 8.89 4.38
C ALA A 105 -2.20 7.36 4.43
N LEU A 106 -1.78 6.74 3.32
CA LEU A 106 -1.64 5.29 3.15
C LEU A 106 -2.96 4.51 3.27
N ALA A 107 -4.10 5.18 3.11
CA ALA A 107 -5.44 4.64 3.21
C ALA A 107 -6.18 4.72 1.85
N PRO A 108 -5.83 3.89 0.84
CA PRO A 108 -6.60 3.83 -0.41
C PRO A 108 -8.04 3.41 -0.13
N GLU A 109 -8.97 4.01 -0.86
CA GLU A 109 -10.39 3.78 -0.66
C GLU A 109 -10.78 2.34 -1.03
N LEU A 110 -10.23 1.80 -2.12
CA LEU A 110 -10.50 0.44 -2.55
C LEU A 110 -9.23 -0.38 -2.71
N ARG A 111 -9.22 -1.58 -2.14
CA ARG A 111 -8.21 -2.62 -2.41
C ARG A 111 -8.91 -3.90 -2.79
N ILE A 112 -8.42 -4.56 -3.85
CA ILE A 112 -8.91 -5.85 -4.29
C ILE A 112 -7.71 -6.78 -4.45
N ASN A 113 -7.79 -7.96 -3.85
CA ASN A 113 -6.86 -9.06 -4.10
C ASN A 113 -7.67 -10.25 -4.59
N TYR A 114 -7.20 -10.91 -5.65
CA TYR A 114 -7.81 -12.15 -6.11
C TYR A 114 -6.76 -13.05 -6.73
N GLY A 115 -6.98 -14.34 -6.62
CA GLY A 115 -6.02 -15.30 -7.09
C GLY A 115 -6.53 -16.73 -7.06
N PHE A 116 -5.63 -17.63 -7.44
CA PHE A 116 -5.86 -19.05 -7.33
C PHE A 116 -4.59 -19.80 -6.89
N ASN A 117 -4.82 -20.94 -6.28
CA ASN A 117 -3.81 -21.96 -6.04
C ASN A 117 -4.32 -23.27 -6.65
N TYR A 118 -3.46 -23.93 -7.41
CA TYR A 118 -3.79 -25.21 -8.02
C TYR A 118 -2.64 -26.19 -7.79
N ALA A 119 -2.93 -27.35 -7.26
CA ALA A 119 -1.97 -28.42 -7.08
C ALA A 119 -2.53 -29.74 -7.62
N THR A 120 -1.75 -30.43 -8.47
CA THR A 120 -2.21 -31.68 -9.06
C THR A 120 -1.06 -32.68 -9.25
N PRO A 121 -1.27 -33.96 -9.00
CA PRO A 121 -0.31 -35.00 -9.35
C PRO A 121 -0.08 -35.06 -10.88
N VAL A 122 1.17 -35.11 -11.32
CA VAL A 122 1.54 -35.22 -12.74
C VAL A 122 2.20 -36.55 -13.08
N GLY A 123 2.10 -37.53 -12.19
CA GLY A 123 2.66 -38.87 -12.36
C GLY A 123 4.09 -39.00 -11.80
N ASN A 124 4.58 -40.23 -11.70
CA ASN A 124 5.92 -40.56 -11.18
C ASN A 124 6.25 -39.99 -9.78
N GLY A 125 5.22 -39.81 -8.94
CA GLY A 125 5.40 -39.20 -7.60
C GLY A 125 5.72 -37.69 -7.64
N LEU A 126 5.43 -37.05 -8.75
CA LEU A 126 5.57 -35.59 -8.93
C LEU A 126 4.22 -34.88 -8.79
N GLU A 127 4.28 -33.67 -8.27
CA GLU A 127 3.16 -32.75 -8.15
C GLU A 127 3.51 -31.42 -8.85
N LEU A 128 2.57 -30.87 -9.60
CA LEU A 128 2.61 -29.56 -10.21
C LEU A 128 1.80 -28.60 -9.34
N GLY A 129 2.42 -27.51 -8.90
CA GLY A 129 1.77 -26.40 -8.23
C GLY A 129 1.77 -25.15 -9.09
N LEU A 130 0.62 -24.50 -9.22
CA LEU A 130 0.45 -23.22 -9.92
C LEU A 130 -0.21 -22.22 -8.94
N ASN A 131 0.35 -21.02 -8.86
CA ASN A 131 -0.25 -19.94 -8.10
C ASN A 131 -0.26 -18.68 -8.95
N ALA A 132 -1.33 -17.91 -8.88
CA ALA A 132 -1.36 -16.56 -9.41
C ALA A 132 -2.19 -15.66 -8.50
N ASN A 133 -1.78 -14.42 -8.38
CA ASN A 133 -2.46 -13.40 -7.58
C ASN A 133 -2.39 -12.07 -8.32
N ALA A 134 -3.50 -11.33 -8.29
CA ALA A 134 -3.58 -9.96 -8.73
C ALA A 134 -4.00 -9.08 -7.56
N LYS A 135 -3.37 -7.92 -7.45
CA LYS A 135 -3.66 -6.92 -6.43
C LYS A 135 -3.91 -5.58 -7.08
N TYR A 136 -5.13 -5.08 -6.94
CA TYR A 136 -5.50 -3.71 -7.24
C TYR A 136 -5.46 -2.85 -5.98
N SER A 137 -5.05 -1.60 -6.12
CA SER A 137 -5.18 -0.55 -5.13
C SER A 137 -5.59 0.73 -5.81
N ASP A 138 -6.58 1.42 -5.27
CA ASP A 138 -6.86 2.80 -5.60
C ASP A 138 -5.66 3.70 -5.27
N ASP A 139 -5.70 4.92 -5.78
CA ASP A 139 -4.73 5.94 -5.44
C ASP A 139 -4.81 6.28 -3.94
N TYR A 140 -3.70 6.77 -3.41
CA TYR A 140 -3.63 7.18 -2.01
C TYR A 140 -2.53 8.19 -1.75
N LEU A 141 -2.74 9.01 -0.73
CA LEU A 141 -1.73 9.94 -0.26
C LEU A 141 -0.57 9.20 0.42
N LEU A 142 0.65 9.61 0.13
CA LEU A 142 1.85 9.04 0.74
C LEU A 142 2.16 9.69 2.10
N THR A 143 1.64 10.88 2.34
CA THR A 143 1.73 11.60 3.62
C THR A 143 0.53 12.54 3.78
N ALA A 144 0.25 12.95 5.01
CA ALA A 144 -0.91 13.79 5.31
C ALA A 144 -0.77 15.24 4.80
N TRP A 145 0.42 15.82 4.82
CA TRP A 145 0.66 17.27 4.62
C TRP A 145 1.36 17.62 3.31
N ILE A 146 1.95 16.66 2.61
CA ILE A 146 2.56 16.88 1.30
C ILE A 146 1.58 16.42 0.23
N ASP A 147 1.45 17.17 -0.85
CA ASP A 147 0.71 16.74 -2.03
C ASP A 147 1.56 15.74 -2.85
N ALA A 148 1.61 14.53 -2.34
CA ALA A 148 2.31 13.40 -2.94
C ALA A 148 1.42 12.15 -2.83
N SER A 149 1.08 11.58 -3.96
CA SER A 149 0.21 10.40 -4.06
C SER A 149 0.88 9.27 -4.84
N GLN A 150 0.45 8.07 -4.54
CA GLN A 150 0.59 6.91 -5.40
C GLN A 150 -0.66 6.82 -6.26
N GLU A 151 -0.48 6.75 -7.57
CA GLU A 151 -1.58 6.48 -8.50
C GLU A 151 -2.13 5.06 -8.31
N SER A 152 -3.37 4.83 -8.72
CA SER A 152 -3.95 3.49 -8.70
C SER A 152 -3.13 2.52 -9.54
N TYR A 153 -3.01 1.28 -9.11
CA TYR A 153 -2.20 0.27 -9.79
C TYR A 153 -2.79 -1.12 -9.68
N THR A 154 -2.37 -2.00 -10.61
CA THR A 154 -2.63 -3.44 -10.54
C THR A 154 -1.32 -4.21 -10.70
N SER A 155 -0.91 -4.93 -9.65
CA SER A 155 0.27 -5.79 -9.69
C SER A 155 -0.12 -7.27 -9.80
N PHE A 156 0.70 -8.05 -10.53
CA PHE A 156 0.51 -9.48 -10.73
C PHE A 156 1.71 -10.26 -10.21
N ASP A 157 1.42 -11.30 -9.44
CA ASP A 157 2.40 -12.29 -9.01
C ASP A 157 1.97 -13.67 -9.54
N ALA A 158 2.93 -14.49 -9.96
CA ALA A 158 2.66 -15.87 -10.37
C ALA A 158 3.82 -16.78 -10.05
N SER A 159 3.53 -18.06 -9.80
CA SER A 159 4.56 -19.06 -9.60
C SER A 159 4.14 -20.43 -10.13
N VAL A 160 5.13 -21.20 -10.55
CA VAL A 160 4.99 -22.58 -10.91
C VAL A 160 6.03 -23.41 -10.14
N PHE A 161 5.58 -24.51 -9.56
CA PHE A 161 6.41 -25.43 -8.82
C PHE A 161 6.26 -26.85 -9.34
N VAL A 162 7.36 -27.59 -9.37
CA VAL A 162 7.35 -29.04 -9.48
C VAL A 162 7.99 -29.61 -8.23
N SER A 163 7.30 -30.52 -7.57
CA SER A 163 7.77 -31.12 -6.33
C SER A 163 7.70 -32.63 -6.36
N SER A 164 8.54 -33.26 -5.56
CA SER A 164 8.43 -34.69 -5.23
C SER A 164 8.29 -34.82 -3.70
N PRO A 165 7.06 -34.91 -3.17
CA PRO A 165 6.82 -35.02 -1.74
C PRO A 165 7.54 -36.21 -1.10
N GLU A 166 7.57 -37.35 -1.79
CA GLU A 166 8.26 -38.57 -1.31
C GLU A 166 9.77 -38.41 -1.21
N LYS A 167 10.39 -37.65 -2.15
CA LYS A 167 11.85 -37.43 -2.18
C LYS A 167 12.25 -36.14 -1.48
N GLY A 168 11.30 -35.34 -0.99
CA GLY A 168 11.51 -34.14 -0.19
C GLY A 168 12.15 -32.96 -0.96
N TRP A 169 11.97 -32.84 -2.29
CA TRP A 169 12.47 -31.70 -3.04
C TRP A 169 11.37 -30.94 -3.80
N SER A 170 11.61 -29.67 -4.03
CA SER A 170 10.80 -28.84 -4.92
C SER A 170 11.65 -27.88 -5.73
N LEU A 171 11.23 -27.61 -6.95
CA LEU A 171 11.80 -26.62 -7.86
C LEU A 171 10.68 -25.64 -8.26
N GLY A 172 10.92 -24.35 -8.06
CA GLY A 172 9.94 -23.30 -8.34
C GLY A 172 10.51 -22.17 -9.19
N LEU A 173 9.69 -21.66 -10.09
CA LEU A 173 9.90 -20.37 -10.75
C LEU A 173 8.85 -19.40 -10.22
N ILE A 174 9.32 -18.28 -9.68
CA ILE A 174 8.49 -17.30 -8.98
C ILE A 174 8.68 -15.94 -9.64
N GLY A 175 7.59 -15.35 -10.10
CA GLY A 175 7.53 -13.99 -10.59
C GLY A 175 6.75 -13.10 -9.63
N ARG A 176 7.32 -11.96 -9.26
CA ARG A 176 6.67 -10.94 -8.45
C ARG A 176 6.62 -9.63 -9.20
N ASN A 177 5.52 -8.89 -9.00
CA ASN A 177 5.27 -7.62 -9.70
C ASN A 177 5.53 -7.77 -11.22
N LEU A 178 4.91 -8.78 -11.84
CA LEU A 178 5.11 -9.11 -13.27
C LEU A 178 4.62 -7.98 -14.19
N SER A 179 3.69 -7.15 -13.73
CA SER A 179 3.25 -5.92 -14.41
C SER A 179 4.31 -4.81 -14.39
N ASP A 180 5.36 -4.94 -13.57
CA ASP A 180 6.43 -3.96 -13.39
C ASP A 180 5.94 -2.59 -12.89
N GLU A 181 4.94 -2.60 -11.99
CA GLU A 181 4.37 -1.40 -11.41
C GLU A 181 5.37 -0.68 -10.50
N TYR A 182 5.43 0.64 -10.64
CA TYR A 182 6.19 1.51 -9.78
C TYR A 182 5.34 1.92 -8.57
N ILE A 183 5.55 1.27 -7.44
CA ILE A 183 4.72 1.44 -6.24
C ILE A 183 5.50 2.17 -5.17
N GLN A 184 5.10 3.40 -4.89
CA GLN A 184 5.63 4.20 -3.80
C GLN A 184 4.97 3.82 -2.48
N THR A 185 5.76 3.80 -1.41
CA THR A 185 5.26 3.40 -0.07
C THR A 185 5.26 4.54 0.94
N ILE A 186 6.13 5.51 0.77
CA ILE A 186 6.22 6.72 1.59
C ILE A 186 6.94 7.78 0.79
N SER A 187 6.59 9.04 1.01
CA SER A 187 7.31 10.19 0.47
C SER A 187 7.60 11.19 1.58
N ALA A 188 8.74 11.85 1.49
CA ALA A 188 9.10 12.93 2.40
C ALA A 188 9.94 13.99 1.69
N GLU A 189 10.00 15.16 2.30
CA GLU A 189 10.91 16.23 1.86
C GLU A 189 12.32 15.94 2.35
N THR A 190 13.30 16.27 1.48
CA THR A 190 14.72 16.14 1.82
C THR A 190 15.14 17.39 2.60
N PRO A 191 15.55 17.25 3.87
CA PRO A 191 16.00 18.38 4.68
C PRO A 191 17.15 19.15 4.04
N SER A 192 17.18 20.48 4.23
CA SER A 192 18.24 21.38 3.72
C SER A 192 18.35 21.43 2.20
N THR A 193 17.35 21.02 1.48
CA THR A 193 17.21 21.25 0.04
C THR A 193 16.16 22.35 -0.21
N GLY A 194 16.04 22.80 -1.42
CA GLY A 194 15.26 23.98 -1.77
C GLY A 194 16.15 25.24 -1.87
N GLY A 195 15.59 26.38 -2.21
CA GLY A 195 16.28 27.65 -2.26
C GLY A 195 17.56 27.64 -3.09
N ASN A 196 17.54 27.53 -4.36
CA ASN A 196 18.63 27.47 -5.35
C ASN A 196 18.85 26.06 -5.98
N THR A 197 17.96 25.13 -5.75
CA THR A 197 18.03 23.78 -6.36
C THR A 197 17.42 23.74 -7.77
N GLY A 198 17.04 24.90 -8.32
CA GLY A 198 16.47 24.98 -9.68
C GLY A 198 14.96 24.77 -9.74
N THR A 199 14.27 24.72 -8.62
CA THR A 199 12.79 24.73 -8.58
C THR A 199 12.28 26.15 -8.87
N GLU A 200 11.12 26.26 -9.51
CA GLU A 200 10.47 27.54 -9.88
C GLU A 200 10.25 28.46 -8.66
N TYR A 201 10.11 27.88 -7.49
CA TYR A 201 10.07 28.57 -6.20
C TYR A 201 11.27 28.13 -5.38
N GLY A 202 12.23 29.04 -5.24
CA GLY A 202 13.51 28.81 -4.57
C GLY A 202 13.46 28.31 -3.12
N PHE A 203 12.31 27.89 -2.61
CA PHE A 203 12.10 27.33 -1.26
C PHE A 203 11.46 25.95 -1.28
N ALA A 204 11.09 25.41 -2.46
CA ALA A 204 10.57 24.05 -2.54
C ALA A 204 11.69 23.04 -2.26
N ALA A 205 11.46 22.15 -1.31
CA ALA A 205 12.40 21.08 -1.02
C ALA A 205 12.35 19.99 -2.09
N ASP A 206 13.49 19.32 -2.31
CA ASP A 206 13.49 18.07 -3.06
C ASP A 206 12.70 17.01 -2.32
N ARG A 207 12.05 16.12 -3.05
CA ARG A 207 11.27 15.02 -2.47
C ARG A 207 11.92 13.70 -2.82
N TYR A 208 11.82 12.74 -1.91
CA TYR A 208 12.18 11.36 -2.16
C TYR A 208 11.00 10.44 -1.84
N ALA A 209 10.97 9.30 -2.50
CA ALA A 209 10.02 8.25 -2.19
C ALA A 209 10.75 6.90 -2.03
N TYR A 210 10.28 6.09 -1.09
CA TYR A 210 10.63 4.69 -1.05
C TYR A 210 9.70 3.91 -1.97
N VAL A 211 10.27 2.99 -2.73
CA VAL A 211 9.53 2.20 -3.72
C VAL A 211 9.65 0.71 -3.42
N LYS A 212 8.62 -0.04 -3.76
CA LYS A 212 8.70 -1.50 -3.75
C LYS A 212 9.63 -1.97 -4.88
N PRO A 213 10.25 -3.14 -4.75
CA PRO A 213 10.99 -3.75 -5.85
C PRO A 213 10.12 -3.84 -7.11
N GLY A 214 10.68 -3.50 -8.26
CA GLY A 214 10.07 -3.76 -9.56
C GLY A 214 9.96 -5.25 -9.85
N ARG A 215 9.69 -5.62 -11.09
CA ARG A 215 9.56 -7.02 -11.49
C ARG A 215 10.76 -7.85 -11.07
N THR A 216 10.47 -8.96 -10.41
CA THR A 216 11.47 -9.90 -9.94
C THR A 216 11.11 -11.31 -10.40
N ILE A 217 12.09 -12.03 -10.95
CA ILE A 217 11.96 -13.45 -11.32
C ILE A 217 13.01 -14.22 -10.54
N MET A 218 12.58 -15.26 -9.83
CA MET A 218 13.43 -16.08 -8.96
C MET A 218 13.26 -17.54 -9.29
N LEU A 219 14.37 -18.29 -9.24
CA LEU A 219 14.40 -19.75 -9.24
C LEU A 219 14.65 -20.21 -7.80
N GLU A 220 13.79 -21.09 -7.30
CA GLU A 220 13.91 -21.66 -5.96
C GLU A 220 14.10 -23.16 -6.05
N LEU A 221 15.11 -23.68 -5.36
CA LEU A 221 15.30 -25.12 -5.13
C LEU A 221 15.23 -25.37 -3.63
N SER A 222 14.31 -26.20 -3.21
CA SER A 222 14.15 -26.65 -1.83
C SER A 222 14.40 -28.14 -1.71
N TYR A 223 15.11 -28.54 -0.64
CA TYR A 223 15.31 -29.94 -0.30
C TYR A 223 15.16 -30.14 1.21
N LYS A 224 14.27 -31.06 1.57
CA LYS A 224 14.00 -31.42 2.96
C LYS A 224 14.55 -32.83 3.20
N ARG A 225 15.49 -32.94 4.10
CA ARG A 225 16.14 -34.21 4.50
C ARG A 225 15.36 -34.90 5.61
#